data_fe44f918a4507ba1d19793847fe3773c
#
_entry.id   fe44f918a4507ba1d19793847fe3773c
#
_cell.length_a   1.000
_cell.length_b   1.000
_cell.length_c   1.000
_cell.angle_alpha   90.00
_cell.angle_beta   90.00
_cell.angle_gamma   90.00
#
_symmetry.space_group_name_H-M   'P 1'
#
loop_
_entity.id
_entity.type
_entity.pdbx_description
1 polymer ?
#
loop_
_entity_poly.entity_id
_entity_poly.type
_entity_poly.pdbx_seq_one_letter_code
_entity_poly.pdbx_strand_id
1 'polypeptide(L)'
;MKKTTIRSALAVLLAASTLTACGGSAAASAPASAAASSTAVAPAKQYTIGIAEAQANDETTVRRAYLENYIGPAYNVKFIFSEVLKDDAATKTFIENCAVAGADAIIDFKSMSGQMCQICADNDMVYAISGNYIAHPEFLETDYPNFAGAVGSNNAELGSLFGTWLKDNVEADGTEGYLIATGIASSGNQQHIEIGQGILNGIADKYGLTFEQDIADLVTVAETTNAANDKGILVTLYPGSPNKETWLPGVSALIQTGQYNTFLSAGQTYNQSATVVDEVEKSFGIDIKVASVGALGQTLTTAFNTKDPFGNP
;
A
#
# COMPACT_ATOMS: atom_id res chain seq x y z
N MET A 1 -33.10 -10.34 -17.41
CA MET A 1 -33.18 -11.35 -16.35
C MET A 1 -31.97 -12.31 -16.43
N LYS A 2 -30.74 -11.85 -16.18
CA LYS A 2 -29.53 -12.71 -16.15
C LYS A 2 -28.49 -12.24 -15.08
N LYS A 3 -28.88 -11.34 -14.18
CA LYS A 3 -27.95 -10.69 -13.22
C LYS A 3 -27.74 -11.44 -11.89
N THR A 4 -28.46 -12.52 -11.62
CA THR A 4 -28.43 -13.18 -10.29
C THR A 4 -27.43 -14.33 -10.19
N THR A 5 -26.93 -14.83 -11.31
CA THR A 5 -26.12 -16.06 -11.35
C THR A 5 -24.63 -15.86 -11.01
N ILE A 6 -24.10 -14.65 -11.24
CA ILE A 6 -22.65 -14.39 -11.04
C ILE A 6 -22.32 -14.21 -9.55
N ARG A 7 -23.21 -13.58 -8.77
CA ARG A 7 -22.99 -13.40 -7.32
C ARG A 7 -23.00 -14.72 -6.53
N SER A 8 -23.73 -15.72 -7.02
CA SER A 8 -23.82 -17.04 -6.36
C SER A 8 -22.61 -17.95 -6.64
N ALA A 9 -21.94 -17.78 -7.78
CA ALA A 9 -20.79 -18.61 -8.13
C ALA A 9 -19.51 -18.26 -7.34
N LEU A 10 -19.31 -16.98 -6.97
CA LEU A 10 -18.16 -16.56 -6.19
C LEU A 10 -18.28 -16.94 -4.71
N ALA A 11 -19.49 -17.00 -4.16
CA ALA A 11 -19.73 -17.39 -2.76
C ALA A 11 -19.56 -18.89 -2.50
N VAL A 12 -19.73 -19.74 -3.51
CA VAL A 12 -19.62 -21.21 -3.37
C VAL A 12 -18.16 -21.68 -3.40
N LEU A 13 -17.25 -20.93 -4.00
CA LEU A 13 -15.83 -21.31 -4.08
C LEU A 13 -15.07 -21.12 -2.76
N LEU A 14 -15.54 -20.29 -1.85
CA LEU A 14 -14.93 -20.08 -0.53
C LEU A 14 -15.34 -21.11 0.54
N ALA A 15 -16.38 -21.91 0.29
CA ALA A 15 -16.92 -22.86 1.28
C ALA A 15 -16.38 -24.30 1.15
N ALA A 16 -15.63 -24.63 0.11
CA ALA A 16 -15.23 -26.01 -0.19
C ALA A 16 -13.83 -26.42 0.33
N SER A 17 -13.09 -25.54 1.00
CA SER A 17 -11.70 -25.81 1.38
C SER A 17 -11.45 -26.17 2.86
N THR A 18 -12.48 -26.44 3.67
CA THR A 18 -12.30 -26.64 5.13
C THR A 18 -12.64 -28.03 5.70
N LEU A 19 -12.77 -29.07 4.90
CA LEU A 19 -13.12 -30.41 5.42
C LEU A 19 -12.25 -31.53 4.85
N THR A 20 -10.99 -31.64 5.32
CA THR A 20 -10.29 -32.94 5.40
C THR A 20 -9.10 -32.83 6.36
N ALA A 21 -9.33 -33.08 7.64
CA ALA A 21 -8.32 -33.61 8.56
C ALA A 21 -9.01 -34.21 9.79
N CYS A 22 -9.18 -35.51 9.83
CA CYS A 22 -8.98 -36.32 11.04
C CYS A 22 -9.03 -37.81 10.69
N GLY A 23 -8.01 -38.50 11.08
CA GLY A 23 -7.75 -39.90 10.76
C GLY A 23 -8.46 -40.87 11.68
N GLY A 24 -8.43 -42.14 11.31
CA GLY A 24 -8.87 -43.28 12.13
C GLY A 24 -8.78 -44.57 11.33
N SER A 25 -7.81 -45.39 11.64
CA SER A 25 -7.61 -46.73 11.08
C SER A 25 -8.70 -47.70 11.50
N ALA A 26 -9.25 -48.48 10.58
CA ALA A 26 -9.72 -49.87 10.82
C ALA A 26 -9.84 -50.61 9.50
N ALA A 27 -9.35 -51.81 9.50
CA ALA A 27 -9.25 -52.70 8.35
C ALA A 27 -10.58 -53.43 8.06
N ALA A 28 -10.66 -53.89 6.82
CA ALA A 28 -11.30 -55.11 6.31
C ALA A 28 -12.51 -54.99 5.39
N SER A 29 -12.36 -55.74 4.32
CA SER A 29 -13.32 -56.32 3.36
C SER A 29 -13.78 -55.46 2.18
N ALA A 30 -13.24 -55.82 1.02
CA ALA A 30 -13.80 -55.43 -0.28
C ALA A 30 -15.19 -56.09 -0.50
N PRO A 31 -16.06 -55.37 -1.19
CA PRO A 31 -16.60 -55.95 -2.40
C PRO A 31 -16.79 -54.95 -3.56
N ALA A 32 -16.69 -55.55 -4.73
CA ALA A 32 -17.29 -55.18 -6.02
C ALA A 32 -17.15 -53.76 -6.56
N SER A 33 -16.34 -53.70 -7.57
CA SER A 33 -16.28 -52.67 -8.61
C SER A 33 -17.64 -52.20 -9.07
N ALA A 34 -18.07 -51.01 -8.62
CA ALA A 34 -19.03 -50.22 -9.34
C ALA A 34 -18.24 -49.23 -10.19
N ALA A 35 -18.37 -49.37 -11.51
CA ALA A 35 -17.78 -48.41 -12.46
C ALA A 35 -18.34 -47.02 -12.13
N ALA A 36 -17.52 -46.19 -11.47
CA ALA A 36 -17.81 -44.80 -11.28
C ALA A 36 -17.81 -44.15 -12.67
N SER A 37 -19.04 -43.82 -13.13
CA SER A 37 -19.24 -42.96 -14.30
C SER A 37 -18.57 -41.65 -13.99
N SER A 38 -17.38 -41.41 -14.51
CA SER A 38 -16.72 -40.10 -14.45
C SER A 38 -17.55 -39.15 -15.31
N THR A 39 -18.50 -38.46 -14.69
CA THR A 39 -19.06 -37.26 -15.28
C THR A 39 -17.88 -36.32 -15.50
N ALA A 40 -17.49 -36.10 -16.74
CA ALA A 40 -16.49 -35.13 -17.10
C ALA A 40 -16.99 -33.75 -16.57
N VAL A 41 -16.34 -33.29 -15.51
CA VAL A 41 -16.56 -31.93 -15.01
C VAL A 41 -16.14 -31.03 -16.14
N ALA A 42 -17.08 -30.19 -16.62
CA ALA A 42 -16.76 -29.20 -17.63
C ALA A 42 -15.57 -28.36 -17.13
N PRO A 43 -14.59 -28.06 -17.99
CA PRO A 43 -13.43 -27.28 -17.57
C PRO A 43 -13.93 -25.99 -16.93
N ALA A 44 -13.43 -25.68 -15.72
CA ALA A 44 -13.78 -24.46 -15.02
C ALA A 44 -13.44 -23.25 -15.91
N LYS A 45 -14.36 -22.28 -16.02
CA LYS A 45 -14.14 -21.07 -16.82
C LYS A 45 -12.84 -20.40 -16.36
N GLN A 46 -11.96 -20.11 -17.30
CA GLN A 46 -10.82 -19.24 -17.06
C GLN A 46 -11.29 -17.79 -17.06
N TYR A 47 -10.94 -17.03 -16.02
CA TYR A 47 -11.18 -15.62 -15.95
C TYR A 47 -9.95 -14.82 -16.39
N THR A 48 -10.17 -13.65 -16.96
CA THR A 48 -9.10 -12.72 -17.33
C THR A 48 -9.27 -11.42 -16.56
N ILE A 49 -8.24 -10.97 -15.86
CA ILE A 49 -8.27 -9.76 -15.03
C ILE A 49 -7.19 -8.80 -15.51
N GLY A 50 -7.58 -7.57 -15.83
CA GLY A 50 -6.66 -6.47 -16.12
C GLY A 50 -6.16 -5.82 -14.82
N ILE A 51 -4.87 -5.52 -14.77
CA ILE A 51 -4.22 -4.82 -13.66
C ILE A 51 -3.70 -3.48 -14.16
N ALA A 52 -4.32 -2.39 -13.71
CA ALA A 52 -3.95 -1.01 -14.08
C ALA A 52 -2.90 -0.48 -13.11
N GLU A 53 -1.63 -0.43 -13.53
CA GLU A 53 -0.48 -0.11 -12.67
C GLU A 53 -0.18 1.39 -12.62
N ALA A 54 -0.02 1.93 -11.41
CA ALA A 54 0.35 3.34 -11.19
C ALA A 54 1.87 3.58 -11.20
N GLN A 55 2.67 2.55 -10.96
CA GLN A 55 4.11 2.66 -10.80
C GLN A 55 4.81 1.35 -11.17
N ALA A 56 6.13 1.42 -11.38
CA ALA A 56 6.99 0.27 -11.56
C ALA A 56 8.09 0.30 -10.49
N ASN A 57 8.05 -0.64 -9.57
CA ASN A 57 8.99 -0.77 -8.48
C ASN A 57 9.07 -2.25 -8.03
N ASP A 58 9.82 -2.53 -6.98
CA ASP A 58 9.96 -3.88 -6.45
C ASP A 58 8.63 -4.47 -5.99
N GLU A 59 7.74 -3.65 -5.43
CA GLU A 59 6.40 -4.09 -5.00
C GLU A 59 5.58 -4.60 -6.18
N THR A 60 5.50 -3.82 -7.25
CA THR A 60 4.74 -4.21 -8.45
C THR A 60 5.34 -5.46 -9.10
N THR A 61 6.66 -5.59 -9.09
CA THR A 61 7.37 -6.78 -9.60
C THR A 61 7.02 -8.02 -8.79
N VAL A 62 7.08 -7.95 -7.47
CA VAL A 62 6.73 -9.06 -6.57
C VAL A 62 5.24 -9.41 -6.68
N ARG A 63 4.37 -8.39 -6.71
CA ARG A 63 2.92 -8.57 -6.88
C ARG A 63 2.60 -9.29 -8.19
N ARG A 64 3.18 -8.86 -9.31
CA ARG A 64 3.01 -9.53 -10.61
C ARG A 64 3.43 -10.99 -10.55
N ALA A 65 4.64 -11.25 -10.05
CA ALA A 65 5.13 -12.63 -9.92
C ALA A 65 4.22 -13.50 -9.03
N TYR A 66 3.69 -12.94 -7.95
CA TYR A 66 2.77 -13.65 -7.06
C TYR A 66 1.43 -13.95 -7.76
N LEU A 67 0.87 -12.97 -8.46
CA LEU A 67 -0.37 -13.15 -9.21
C LEU A 67 -0.22 -14.21 -10.31
N GLU A 68 0.85 -14.14 -11.09
CA GLU A 68 1.07 -15.09 -12.20
C GLU A 68 1.42 -16.50 -11.73
N ASN A 69 2.25 -16.65 -10.69
CA ASN A 69 2.78 -17.95 -10.29
C ASN A 69 1.92 -18.68 -9.25
N TYR A 70 1.11 -17.97 -8.48
CA TYR A 70 0.31 -18.57 -7.40
C TYR A 70 -1.19 -18.35 -7.58
N ILE A 71 -1.64 -17.10 -7.77
CA ILE A 71 -3.07 -16.82 -7.85
C ILE A 71 -3.65 -17.31 -9.18
N GLY A 72 -2.98 -17.05 -10.29
CA GLY A 72 -3.43 -17.48 -11.62
C GLY A 72 -3.69 -18.99 -11.68
N PRO A 73 -2.72 -19.85 -11.36
CA PRO A 73 -2.91 -21.30 -11.36
C PRO A 73 -3.94 -21.78 -10.33
N ALA A 74 -3.96 -21.20 -9.12
CA ALA A 74 -4.84 -21.63 -8.05
C ALA A 74 -6.33 -21.38 -8.35
N TYR A 75 -6.63 -20.28 -9.06
CA TYR A 75 -8.00 -19.83 -9.30
C TYR A 75 -8.40 -19.85 -10.79
N ASN A 76 -7.56 -20.39 -11.65
CA ASN A 76 -7.74 -20.40 -13.11
C ASN A 76 -7.96 -19.00 -13.67
N VAL A 77 -7.08 -18.06 -13.29
CA VAL A 77 -7.10 -16.66 -13.70
C VAL A 77 -5.90 -16.34 -14.56
N LYS A 78 -6.14 -15.62 -15.66
CA LYS A 78 -5.11 -14.98 -16.47
C LYS A 78 -5.07 -13.49 -16.15
N PHE A 79 -3.88 -12.92 -16.06
CA PHE A 79 -3.70 -11.49 -15.83
C PHE A 79 -3.19 -10.78 -17.08
N ILE A 80 -3.66 -9.53 -17.27
CA ILE A 80 -3.16 -8.58 -18.25
C ILE A 80 -2.66 -7.37 -17.45
N PHE A 81 -1.36 -7.14 -17.47
CA PHE A 81 -0.76 -6.01 -16.76
C PHE A 81 -0.55 -4.85 -17.72
N SER A 82 -0.85 -3.63 -17.25
CA SER A 82 -0.46 -2.43 -17.99
C SER A 82 1.04 -2.14 -17.83
N GLU A 83 1.57 -1.29 -18.71
CA GLU A 83 2.72 -0.46 -18.36
C GLU A 83 2.29 0.57 -17.29
N VAL A 84 3.25 1.37 -16.80
CA VAL A 84 2.94 2.47 -15.87
C VAL A 84 2.02 3.48 -16.56
N LEU A 85 0.82 3.61 -16.03
CA LEU A 85 -0.19 4.52 -16.56
C LEU A 85 0.08 5.95 -16.04
N LYS A 86 0.10 6.91 -16.96
CA LYS A 86 0.45 8.30 -16.66
C LYS A 86 -0.73 9.08 -16.07
N ASP A 87 -1.92 8.86 -16.61
CA ASP A 87 -3.14 9.62 -16.36
C ASP A 87 -4.40 8.78 -16.60
N ASP A 88 -5.54 9.37 -16.36
CA ASP A 88 -6.85 8.75 -16.54
C ASP A 88 -7.12 8.36 -18.01
N ALA A 89 -6.61 9.13 -18.97
CA ALA A 89 -6.78 8.80 -20.38
C ALA A 89 -6.04 7.51 -20.75
N ALA A 90 -4.82 7.31 -20.20
CA ALA A 90 -4.07 6.09 -20.36
C ALA A 90 -4.77 4.91 -19.66
N THR A 91 -5.32 5.13 -18.46
CA THR A 91 -6.09 4.11 -17.73
C THR A 91 -7.34 3.69 -18.51
N LYS A 92 -8.10 4.66 -19.02
CA LYS A 92 -9.24 4.38 -19.88
C LYS A 92 -8.87 3.52 -21.09
N THR A 93 -7.80 3.91 -21.81
CA THR A 93 -7.33 3.16 -22.99
C THR A 93 -6.93 1.73 -22.61
N PHE A 94 -6.26 1.54 -21.47
CA PHE A 94 -5.93 0.21 -20.98
C PHE A 94 -7.17 -0.63 -20.69
N ILE A 95 -8.18 -0.08 -20.01
CA ILE A 95 -9.45 -0.75 -19.72
C ILE A 95 -10.16 -1.17 -21.00
N GLU A 96 -10.26 -0.27 -21.98
CA GLU A 96 -10.86 -0.56 -23.28
C GLU A 96 -10.12 -1.67 -24.04
N ASN A 97 -8.79 -1.69 -23.99
CA ASN A 97 -7.98 -2.77 -24.57
C ASN A 97 -8.20 -4.11 -23.84
N CYS A 98 -8.34 -4.09 -22.51
CA CYS A 98 -8.71 -5.27 -21.75
C CYS A 98 -10.08 -5.81 -22.13
N ALA A 99 -11.06 -4.92 -22.37
CA ALA A 99 -12.39 -5.30 -22.84
C ALA A 99 -12.32 -6.00 -24.21
N VAL A 100 -11.56 -5.45 -25.16
CA VAL A 100 -11.33 -6.06 -26.47
C VAL A 100 -10.63 -7.42 -26.34
N ALA A 101 -9.74 -7.57 -25.37
CA ALA A 101 -9.06 -8.85 -25.08
C ALA A 101 -9.96 -9.85 -24.33
N GLY A 102 -11.20 -9.49 -24.02
CA GLY A 102 -12.16 -10.37 -23.32
C GLY A 102 -11.92 -10.48 -21.82
N ALA A 103 -11.40 -9.44 -21.19
CA ALA A 103 -11.25 -9.42 -19.73
C ALA A 103 -12.62 -9.44 -19.03
N ASP A 104 -12.67 -10.12 -17.89
CA ASP A 104 -13.87 -10.20 -17.05
C ASP A 104 -13.86 -9.13 -15.96
N ALA A 105 -12.68 -8.61 -15.59
CA ALA A 105 -12.56 -7.64 -14.52
C ALA A 105 -11.30 -6.76 -14.67
N ILE A 106 -11.34 -5.63 -13.97
CA ILE A 106 -10.18 -4.73 -13.77
C ILE A 106 -9.92 -4.55 -12.26
N ILE A 107 -8.64 -4.60 -11.87
CA ILE A 107 -8.19 -4.09 -10.58
C ILE A 107 -7.35 -2.84 -10.88
N ASP A 108 -7.80 -1.71 -10.37
CA ASP A 108 -7.20 -0.40 -10.65
C ASP A 108 -6.37 0.09 -9.46
N PHE A 109 -5.07 0.32 -9.71
CA PHE A 109 -4.11 0.93 -8.79
C PHE A 109 -3.78 2.37 -9.16
N LYS A 110 -4.35 2.90 -10.26
CA LYS A 110 -3.96 4.19 -10.81
C LYS A 110 -5.02 5.26 -10.62
N SER A 111 -6.13 5.15 -11.31
CA SER A 111 -7.15 6.21 -11.34
C SER A 111 -8.19 6.05 -10.25
N MET A 112 -8.53 4.80 -9.91
CA MET A 112 -9.42 4.43 -8.81
C MET A 112 -10.69 5.30 -8.75
N SER A 113 -11.34 5.53 -9.90
CA SER A 113 -12.43 6.50 -10.02
C SER A 113 -13.75 5.89 -10.50
N GLY A 114 -14.85 6.55 -10.17
CA GLY A 114 -16.19 6.19 -10.65
C GLY A 114 -16.29 6.21 -12.17
N GLN A 115 -15.53 7.08 -12.85
CA GLN A 115 -15.47 7.11 -14.31
C GLN A 115 -14.89 5.80 -14.88
N MET A 116 -13.81 5.28 -14.29
CA MET A 116 -13.21 4.02 -14.74
C MET A 116 -14.15 2.84 -14.43
N CYS A 117 -14.85 2.90 -13.30
CA CYS A 117 -15.88 1.94 -12.96
C CYS A 117 -17.00 1.90 -13.99
N GLN A 118 -17.47 3.07 -14.44
CA GLN A 118 -18.52 3.17 -15.48
C GLN A 118 -18.04 2.59 -16.83
N ILE A 119 -16.79 2.87 -17.23
CA ILE A 119 -16.23 2.30 -18.47
C ILE A 119 -16.18 0.76 -18.37
N CYS A 120 -15.85 0.21 -17.21
CA CYS A 120 -15.93 -1.23 -16.99
C CYS A 120 -17.38 -1.75 -17.10
N ALA A 121 -18.35 -1.02 -16.54
CA ALA A 121 -19.76 -1.40 -16.62
C ALA A 121 -20.27 -1.41 -18.08
N ASP A 122 -19.88 -0.42 -18.87
CA ASP A 122 -20.26 -0.30 -20.29
C ASP A 122 -19.69 -1.44 -21.14
N ASN A 123 -18.69 -2.16 -20.62
CA ASN A 123 -18.03 -3.30 -21.25
C ASN A 123 -18.30 -4.64 -20.53
N ASP A 124 -19.33 -4.72 -19.70
CA ASP A 124 -19.69 -5.92 -18.92
C ASP A 124 -18.58 -6.46 -18.00
N MET A 125 -17.62 -5.63 -17.61
CA MET A 125 -16.52 -5.98 -16.72
C MET A 125 -16.80 -5.60 -15.25
N VAL A 126 -16.30 -6.40 -14.31
CA VAL A 126 -16.25 -6.06 -12.90
C VAL A 126 -15.09 -5.09 -12.65
N TYR A 127 -15.29 -4.16 -11.71
CA TYR A 127 -14.28 -3.20 -11.32
C TYR A 127 -13.96 -3.28 -9.83
N ALA A 128 -12.69 -3.28 -9.48
CA ALA A 128 -12.21 -3.21 -8.12
C ALA A 128 -11.05 -2.20 -8.03
N ILE A 129 -10.85 -1.59 -6.86
CA ILE A 129 -9.72 -0.71 -6.62
C ILE A 129 -8.82 -1.26 -5.53
N SER A 130 -7.51 -1.01 -5.67
CA SER A 130 -6.54 -1.27 -4.62
C SER A 130 -6.06 0.05 -4.04
N GLY A 131 -6.78 0.52 -3.05
CA GLY A 131 -6.57 1.81 -2.39
C GLY A 131 -7.63 2.05 -1.33
N ASN A 132 -7.46 3.11 -0.56
CA ASN A 132 -8.45 3.51 0.43
C ASN A 132 -9.68 4.13 -0.26
N TYR A 133 -10.78 3.40 -0.33
CA TYR A 133 -12.00 3.87 -0.99
C TYR A 133 -12.66 5.07 -0.28
N ILE A 134 -12.35 5.32 0.98
CA ILE A 134 -12.81 6.52 1.72
C ILE A 134 -12.31 7.80 1.03
N ALA A 135 -11.15 7.75 0.37
CA ALA A 135 -10.65 8.84 -0.46
C ALA A 135 -11.40 9.00 -1.80
N HIS A 136 -12.37 8.12 -2.07
CA HIS A 136 -13.14 8.08 -3.31
C HIS A 136 -14.64 8.08 -2.98
N PRO A 137 -15.18 9.22 -2.52
CA PRO A 137 -16.56 9.31 -2.01
C PRO A 137 -17.61 8.94 -3.06
N GLU A 138 -17.31 9.07 -4.33
CA GLU A 138 -18.19 8.68 -5.43
C GLU A 138 -18.64 7.20 -5.35
N PHE A 139 -17.83 6.31 -4.77
CA PHE A 139 -18.22 4.91 -4.55
C PHE A 139 -19.14 4.71 -3.35
N LEU A 140 -19.24 5.71 -2.47
CA LEU A 140 -20.17 5.72 -1.35
C LEU A 140 -21.49 6.38 -1.73
N GLU A 141 -21.45 7.38 -2.63
CA GLU A 141 -22.59 8.19 -3.02
C GLU A 141 -23.36 7.62 -4.21
N THR A 142 -22.68 6.85 -5.05
CA THR A 142 -23.23 6.27 -6.28
C THR A 142 -23.23 4.75 -6.21
N ASP A 143 -24.36 4.13 -6.48
CA ASP A 143 -24.46 2.67 -6.64
C ASP A 143 -23.89 2.25 -7.99
N TYR A 144 -22.71 1.67 -7.98
CA TYR A 144 -22.08 1.04 -9.14
C TYR A 144 -22.27 -0.48 -9.08
N PRO A 145 -23.20 -1.05 -9.87
CA PRO A 145 -23.54 -2.48 -9.77
C PRO A 145 -22.38 -3.43 -10.08
N ASN A 146 -21.39 -2.96 -10.83
CA ASN A 146 -20.19 -3.70 -11.23
C ASN A 146 -18.99 -3.46 -10.30
N PHE A 147 -19.13 -2.57 -9.30
CA PHE A 147 -18.06 -2.34 -8.30
C PHE A 147 -17.99 -3.51 -7.32
N ALA A 148 -16.86 -4.22 -7.33
CA ALA A 148 -16.64 -5.36 -6.44
C ALA A 148 -16.12 -4.96 -5.06
N GLY A 149 -15.61 -3.74 -4.93
CA GLY A 149 -15.08 -3.22 -3.68
C GLY A 149 -13.66 -2.69 -3.78
N ALA A 150 -13.12 -2.34 -2.63
CA ALA A 150 -11.79 -1.78 -2.47
C ALA A 150 -11.00 -2.52 -1.39
N VAL A 151 -9.70 -2.58 -1.56
CA VAL A 151 -8.77 -3.04 -0.53
C VAL A 151 -7.70 -1.97 -0.36
N GLY A 152 -7.56 -1.45 0.85
CA GLY A 152 -6.59 -0.41 1.17
C GLY A 152 -6.30 -0.33 2.65
N SER A 153 -5.22 0.38 3.01
CA SER A 153 -4.87 0.68 4.39
C SER A 153 -5.75 1.80 4.95
N ASN A 154 -6.00 1.75 6.24
CA ASN A 154 -6.52 2.90 6.98
C ASN A 154 -5.35 3.85 7.29
N ASN A 155 -5.12 4.83 6.42
CA ASN A 155 -3.95 5.70 6.52
C ASN A 155 -3.99 6.61 7.74
N ALA A 156 -5.18 7.04 8.17
CA ALA A 156 -5.34 7.84 9.39
C ALA A 156 -4.94 7.03 10.64
N GLU A 157 -5.32 5.75 10.69
CA GLU A 157 -4.90 4.84 11.75
C GLU A 157 -3.39 4.58 11.72
N LEU A 158 -2.82 4.34 10.51
CA LEU A 158 -1.36 4.23 10.35
C LEU A 158 -0.64 5.46 10.87
N GLY A 159 -1.12 6.67 10.55
CA GLY A 159 -0.58 7.92 11.10
C GLY A 159 -0.63 7.95 12.63
N SER A 160 -1.75 7.54 13.23
CA SER A 160 -1.91 7.48 14.68
C SER A 160 -0.94 6.50 15.35
N LEU A 161 -0.59 5.40 14.68
CA LEU A 161 0.40 4.45 15.18
C LEU A 161 1.80 5.06 15.32
N PHE A 162 2.18 6.00 14.46
CA PHE A 162 3.43 6.76 14.64
C PHE A 162 3.42 7.55 15.94
N GLY A 163 2.30 8.18 16.30
CA GLY A 163 2.15 8.88 17.58
C GLY A 163 2.32 7.96 18.78
N THR A 164 1.77 6.77 18.72
CA THR A 164 1.95 5.74 19.75
C THR A 164 3.41 5.30 19.82
N TRP A 165 4.01 4.98 18.67
CA TRP A 165 5.40 4.58 18.60
C TRP A 165 6.37 5.65 19.15
N LEU A 166 6.12 6.93 18.86
CA LEU A 166 6.91 8.05 19.38
C LEU A 166 6.91 8.11 20.91
N LYS A 167 5.77 7.83 21.55
CA LYS A 167 5.66 7.82 23.00
C LYS A 167 6.54 6.75 23.65
N ASP A 168 6.66 5.61 22.98
CA ASP A 168 7.33 4.43 23.53
C ASP A 168 8.83 4.38 23.18
N ASN A 169 9.26 5.01 22.09
CA ASN A 169 10.60 4.82 21.53
C ASN A 169 11.46 6.08 21.46
N VAL A 170 10.92 7.26 21.66
CA VAL A 170 11.66 8.52 21.60
C VAL A 170 11.59 9.20 22.97
N GLU A 171 12.73 9.40 23.58
CA GLU A 171 12.82 10.13 24.84
C GLU A 171 12.63 11.63 24.62
N ALA A 172 12.05 12.32 25.59
CA ALA A 172 11.88 13.78 25.60
C ALA A 172 12.95 14.40 26.50
N ASP A 173 14.15 14.59 25.97
CA ASP A 173 15.32 15.07 26.72
C ASP A 173 15.77 16.48 26.32
N GLY A 174 15.05 17.13 25.36
CA GLY A 174 15.34 18.48 24.88
C GLY A 174 16.34 18.51 23.71
N THR A 175 16.72 17.36 23.18
CA THR A 175 17.60 17.25 21.99
C THR A 175 16.86 16.80 20.74
N GLU A 176 15.53 16.78 20.81
CA GLU A 176 14.69 16.21 19.76
C GLU A 176 14.74 17.02 18.49
N GLY A 177 15.01 16.32 17.39
CA GLY A 177 14.90 16.83 16.04
C GLY A 177 14.21 15.82 15.13
N TYR A 178 13.08 16.19 14.57
CA TYR A 178 12.26 15.35 13.71
C TYR A 178 12.42 15.70 12.24
N LEU A 179 12.84 14.75 11.44
CA LEU A 179 12.75 14.83 9.98
C LEU A 179 11.60 13.95 9.50
N ILE A 180 10.62 14.56 8.85
CA ILE A 180 9.42 13.88 8.35
C ILE A 180 9.44 13.92 6.83
N ALA A 181 9.70 12.78 6.20
CA ALA A 181 9.56 12.63 4.76
C ALA A 181 8.10 12.32 4.42
N THR A 182 7.41 13.32 3.89
CA THR A 182 6.04 13.22 3.38
C THR A 182 6.04 12.90 1.89
N GLY A 183 4.91 12.47 1.37
CA GLY A 183 4.73 12.39 -0.08
C GLY A 183 4.59 13.76 -0.70
N ILE A 184 4.52 13.79 -2.02
CA ILE A 184 4.43 15.03 -2.78
C ILE A 184 3.03 15.61 -2.62
N ALA A 185 2.93 16.77 -2.02
CA ALA A 185 1.69 17.56 -1.98
C ALA A 185 1.12 17.84 -3.38
N SER A 186 2.00 18.12 -4.34
CA SER A 186 1.62 18.40 -5.74
C SER A 186 0.98 17.21 -6.46
N SER A 187 1.16 15.99 -5.99
CA SER A 187 0.53 14.79 -6.55
C SER A 187 -0.81 14.45 -5.89
N GLY A 188 -1.21 15.19 -4.84
CA GLY A 188 -2.43 14.91 -4.10
C GLY A 188 -2.46 13.51 -3.48
N ASN A 189 -1.29 12.98 -3.06
CA ASN A 189 -1.22 11.65 -2.46
C ASN A 189 -1.87 11.65 -1.08
N GLN A 190 -3.15 11.35 -1.06
CA GLN A 190 -3.99 11.34 0.13
C GLN A 190 -3.41 10.43 1.23
N GLN A 191 -2.82 9.30 0.87
CA GLN A 191 -2.17 8.41 1.83
C GLN A 191 -1.08 9.12 2.64
N HIS A 192 -0.20 9.84 1.96
CA HIS A 192 0.90 10.54 2.62
C HIS A 192 0.41 11.75 3.43
N ILE A 193 -0.66 12.41 2.98
CA ILE A 193 -1.31 13.49 3.73
C ILE A 193 -1.86 12.96 5.06
N GLU A 194 -2.67 11.91 5.02
CA GLU A 194 -3.29 11.32 6.22
C GLU A 194 -2.25 10.77 7.20
N ILE A 195 -1.22 10.10 6.71
CA ILE A 195 -0.12 9.60 7.55
C ILE A 195 0.67 10.78 8.15
N GLY A 196 0.99 11.79 7.36
CA GLY A 196 1.70 12.99 7.82
C GLY A 196 0.92 13.75 8.90
N GLN A 197 -0.38 13.90 8.76
CA GLN A 197 -1.26 14.47 9.78
C GLN A 197 -1.19 13.68 11.09
N GLY A 198 -1.24 12.35 11.01
CA GLY A 198 -1.12 11.49 12.18
C GLY A 198 0.23 11.60 12.87
N ILE A 199 1.31 11.72 12.10
CA ILE A 199 2.67 11.96 12.64
C ILE A 199 2.72 13.30 13.40
N LEU A 200 2.28 14.39 12.80
CA LEU A 200 2.31 15.72 13.43
C LEU A 200 1.41 15.78 14.66
N ASN A 201 0.22 15.20 14.61
CA ASN A 201 -0.64 15.06 15.78
C ASN A 201 0.04 14.25 16.89
N GLY A 202 0.73 13.15 16.55
CA GLY A 202 1.48 12.36 17.52
C GLY A 202 2.62 13.14 18.19
N ILE A 203 3.33 13.99 17.46
CA ILE A 203 4.35 14.89 18.00
C ILE A 203 3.69 15.94 18.91
N ALA A 204 2.61 16.57 18.45
CA ALA A 204 1.86 17.56 19.23
C ALA A 204 1.39 16.96 20.57
N ASP A 205 0.78 15.81 20.53
CA ASP A 205 0.30 15.09 21.72
C ASP A 205 1.43 14.68 22.68
N LYS A 206 2.55 14.21 22.13
CA LYS A 206 3.70 13.77 22.94
C LYS A 206 4.27 14.89 23.78
N TYR A 207 4.44 16.07 23.20
CA TYR A 207 5.10 17.21 23.84
C TYR A 207 4.12 18.26 24.38
N GLY A 208 2.82 18.11 24.14
CA GLY A 208 1.82 19.12 24.43
C GLY A 208 2.15 20.43 23.71
N LEU A 209 2.62 20.36 22.47
CA LEU A 209 2.97 21.52 21.66
C LEU A 209 1.82 21.92 20.73
N THR A 210 1.89 23.17 20.28
CA THR A 210 0.98 23.70 19.26
C THR A 210 1.82 24.22 18.08
N PHE A 211 1.52 23.75 16.89
CA PHE A 211 2.13 24.27 15.67
C PHE A 211 1.55 25.66 15.35
N GLU A 212 2.40 26.53 14.78
CA GLU A 212 1.96 27.87 14.36
C GLU A 212 1.06 27.84 13.12
N GLN A 213 1.22 26.82 12.28
CA GLN A 213 0.41 26.57 11.09
C GLN A 213 -0.54 25.40 11.33
N ASP A 214 -1.66 25.37 10.61
CA ASP A 214 -2.55 24.23 10.60
C ASP A 214 -1.82 22.97 10.10
N ILE A 215 -2.02 21.85 10.77
CA ILE A 215 -1.42 20.57 10.39
C ILE A 215 -1.85 20.16 8.97
N ALA A 216 -3.07 20.48 8.57
CA ALA A 216 -3.54 20.20 7.20
C ALA A 216 -2.73 20.94 6.14
N ASP A 217 -2.33 22.19 6.43
CA ASP A 217 -1.47 22.99 5.54
C ASP A 217 -0.02 22.49 5.56
N LEU A 218 0.50 22.16 6.75
CA LEU A 218 1.87 21.65 6.90
C LEU A 218 2.13 20.39 6.10
N VAL A 219 1.20 19.45 6.06
CA VAL A 219 1.37 18.18 5.32
C VAL A 219 1.23 18.31 3.81
N THR A 220 0.83 19.48 3.33
CA THR A 220 0.67 19.77 1.89
C THR A 220 1.74 20.70 1.33
N VAL A 221 2.80 20.98 2.10
CA VAL A 221 3.90 21.84 1.64
C VAL A 221 4.60 21.26 0.41
N ALA A 222 4.95 22.14 -0.52
CA ALA A 222 5.66 21.77 -1.74
C ALA A 222 7.18 21.85 -1.61
N GLU A 223 7.66 22.48 -0.52
CA GLU A 223 9.08 22.71 -0.26
C GLU A 223 9.43 22.28 1.17
N THR A 224 10.71 22.07 1.45
CA THR A 224 11.20 21.78 2.79
C THR A 224 10.78 22.88 3.74
N THR A 225 10.06 22.52 4.79
CA THR A 225 9.42 23.46 5.72
C THR A 225 9.69 23.05 7.16
N ASN A 226 10.10 24.01 7.98
CA ASN A 226 10.13 23.83 9.42
C ASN A 226 8.74 24.13 10.00
N ALA A 227 8.17 23.16 10.67
CA ALA A 227 6.91 23.31 11.39
C ALA A 227 7.17 24.01 12.74
N ALA A 228 7.15 25.34 12.71
CA ALA A 228 7.33 26.16 13.90
C ALA A 228 6.24 25.84 14.96
N ASN A 229 6.64 25.82 16.23
CA ASN A 229 5.76 25.46 17.34
C ASN A 229 6.16 26.19 18.63
N ASP A 230 5.24 26.24 19.61
CA ASP A 230 5.36 26.98 20.86
C ASP A 230 6.42 26.40 21.84
N LYS A 231 6.96 25.22 21.57
CA LYS A 231 8.02 24.59 22.37
C LYS A 231 9.41 24.73 21.74
N GLY A 232 9.50 25.21 20.50
CA GLY A 232 10.77 25.33 19.78
C GLY A 232 11.42 24.00 19.40
N ILE A 233 10.65 22.91 19.37
CA ILE A 233 11.14 21.61 18.93
C ILE A 233 11.37 21.66 17.41
N LEU A 234 12.54 21.20 16.97
CA LEU A 234 12.84 21.14 15.54
C LEU A 234 12.00 20.05 14.88
N VAL A 235 11.09 20.45 14.00
CA VAL A 235 10.26 19.56 13.18
C VAL A 235 10.35 20.02 11.74
N THR A 236 10.97 19.23 10.88
CA THR A 236 11.15 19.55 9.46
C THR A 236 10.37 18.58 8.60
N LEU A 237 9.50 19.13 7.76
CA LEU A 237 8.81 18.37 6.71
C LEU A 237 9.60 18.45 5.42
N TYR A 238 9.84 17.32 4.80
CA TYR A 238 10.47 17.21 3.49
C TYR A 238 9.48 16.57 2.50
N PRO A 239 9.04 17.30 1.47
CA PRO A 239 8.16 16.75 0.45
C PRO A 239 8.93 15.78 -0.43
N GLY A 240 8.65 14.49 -0.29
CA GLY A 240 9.24 13.46 -1.13
C GLY A 240 8.79 13.58 -2.59
N SER A 241 9.51 12.91 -3.48
CA SER A 241 9.18 12.77 -4.91
C SER A 241 9.14 11.29 -5.26
N PRO A 242 8.32 10.84 -6.23
CA PRO A 242 8.40 9.46 -6.71
C PRO A 242 9.75 9.16 -7.38
N ASN A 243 10.49 10.19 -7.78
CA ASN A 243 11.81 10.04 -8.39
C ASN A 243 12.90 10.20 -7.34
N LYS A 244 13.56 9.08 -7.01
CA LYS A 244 14.64 9.00 -6.02
C LYS A 244 15.78 10.01 -6.28
N GLU A 245 16.19 10.16 -7.53
CA GLU A 245 17.29 11.06 -7.91
C GLU A 245 16.97 12.53 -7.59
N THR A 246 15.70 12.86 -7.49
CA THR A 246 15.26 14.24 -7.21
C THR A 246 15.25 14.53 -5.72
N TRP A 247 14.78 13.61 -4.87
CA TRP A 247 14.59 13.92 -3.46
C TRP A 247 15.70 13.42 -2.53
N LEU A 248 16.38 12.31 -2.88
CA LEU A 248 17.40 11.72 -2.01
C LEU A 248 18.55 12.67 -1.65
N PRO A 249 19.09 13.51 -2.56
CA PRO A 249 20.11 14.47 -2.19
C PRO A 249 19.67 15.47 -1.13
N GLY A 250 18.44 15.95 -1.21
CA GLY A 250 17.90 16.91 -0.23
C GLY A 250 17.70 16.29 1.15
N VAL A 251 17.08 15.11 1.24
CA VAL A 251 16.94 14.38 2.50
C VAL A 251 18.31 14.05 3.08
N SER A 252 19.25 13.57 2.26
CA SER A 252 20.61 13.27 2.69
C SER A 252 21.32 14.49 3.28
N ALA A 253 21.19 15.66 2.64
CA ALA A 253 21.76 16.90 3.15
C ALA A 253 21.18 17.29 4.51
N LEU A 254 19.89 17.10 4.73
CA LEU A 254 19.24 17.36 6.02
C LEU A 254 19.74 16.40 7.10
N ILE A 255 19.76 15.11 6.84
CA ILE A 255 20.25 14.10 7.79
C ILE A 255 21.71 14.40 8.17
N GLN A 256 22.55 14.73 7.20
CA GLN A 256 23.98 15.04 7.39
C GLN A 256 24.24 16.28 8.26
N THR A 257 23.23 17.09 8.58
CA THR A 257 23.39 18.19 9.55
C THR A 257 23.62 17.68 10.97
N GLY A 258 23.25 16.45 11.27
CA GLY A 258 23.30 15.86 12.61
C GLY A 258 22.30 16.50 13.60
N GLN A 259 21.32 17.26 13.11
CA GLN A 259 20.32 17.94 13.94
C GLN A 259 19.08 17.08 14.20
N TYR A 260 18.94 15.96 13.51
CA TYR A 260 17.78 15.08 13.59
C TYR A 260 18.17 13.77 14.28
N ASN A 261 17.48 13.44 15.34
CA ASN A 261 17.61 12.17 16.03
C ASN A 261 16.40 11.24 15.81
N THR A 262 15.41 11.71 15.04
CA THR A 262 14.23 10.92 14.66
C THR A 262 13.88 11.17 13.20
N PHE A 263 13.81 10.11 12.43
CA PHE A 263 13.42 10.13 11.02
C PHE A 263 12.12 9.35 10.80
N LEU A 264 11.07 10.04 10.35
CA LEU A 264 9.75 9.47 10.11
C LEU A 264 9.42 9.53 8.62
N SER A 265 9.01 8.42 8.04
CA SER A 265 8.71 8.35 6.62
C SER A 265 7.29 7.87 6.38
N ALA A 266 6.47 8.71 5.77
CA ALA A 266 5.11 8.36 5.35
C ALA A 266 5.05 7.40 4.15
N GLY A 267 6.21 6.99 3.63
CA GLY A 267 6.36 6.05 2.51
C GLY A 267 7.71 5.34 2.55
N GLN A 268 8.23 4.98 1.40
CA GLN A 268 9.47 4.19 1.28
C GLN A 268 10.77 5.02 1.35
N THR A 269 10.72 6.28 1.75
CA THR A 269 11.85 7.22 1.71
C THR A 269 13.02 6.73 2.55
N TYR A 270 12.76 6.20 3.75
CA TYR A 270 13.80 5.66 4.62
C TYR A 270 14.61 4.55 3.93
N ASN A 271 13.95 3.60 3.28
CA ASN A 271 14.64 2.47 2.63
C ASN A 271 15.74 2.89 1.66
N GLN A 272 15.56 4.05 1.05
CA GLN A 272 16.49 4.59 0.06
C GLN A 272 17.56 5.50 0.68
N SER A 273 17.37 5.95 1.92
CA SER A 273 18.28 6.80 2.68
C SER A 273 18.99 6.08 3.84
N ALA A 274 18.73 4.81 4.06
CA ALA A 274 19.26 4.05 5.19
C ALA A 274 20.79 4.12 5.32
N THR A 275 21.53 4.05 4.19
CA THR A 275 23.00 4.19 4.20
C THR A 275 23.44 5.55 4.72
N VAL A 276 22.72 6.62 4.40
CA VAL A 276 23.05 7.98 4.87
C VAL A 276 22.79 8.10 6.36
N VAL A 277 21.71 7.53 6.86
CA VAL A 277 21.43 7.46 8.30
C VAL A 277 22.56 6.77 9.03
N ASP A 278 22.97 5.59 8.59
CA ASP A 278 24.06 4.78 9.15
C ASP A 278 25.42 5.55 9.19
N GLU A 279 25.74 6.29 8.12
CA GLU A 279 26.94 7.12 8.06
C GLU A 279 26.91 8.29 9.04
N VAL A 280 25.75 8.91 9.23
CA VAL A 280 25.57 10.05 10.13
C VAL A 280 25.63 9.58 11.58
N GLU A 281 24.98 8.48 11.93
CA GLU A 281 25.07 7.87 13.27
C GLU A 281 26.52 7.61 13.67
N LYS A 282 27.31 7.04 12.77
CA LYS A 282 28.73 6.78 12.99
C LYS A 282 29.55 8.07 13.10
N SER A 283 29.23 9.08 12.30
CA SER A 283 30.01 10.33 12.25
C SER A 283 29.75 11.25 13.42
N PHE A 284 28.53 11.31 13.91
CA PHE A 284 28.11 12.19 15.00
C PHE A 284 28.00 11.48 16.36
N GLY A 285 28.03 10.14 16.37
CA GLY A 285 27.82 9.35 17.57
C GLY A 285 26.42 9.46 18.13
N ILE A 286 25.44 9.70 17.26
CA ILE A 286 24.00 9.78 17.60
C ILE A 286 23.31 8.49 17.18
N ASP A 287 22.14 8.23 17.78
CA ASP A 287 21.25 7.13 17.43
C ASP A 287 19.97 7.75 16.83
N ILE A 288 19.75 7.54 15.54
CA ILE A 288 18.61 8.08 14.82
C ILE A 288 17.45 7.08 14.89
N LYS A 289 16.42 7.40 15.66
CA LYS A 289 15.21 6.60 15.71
C LYS A 289 14.46 6.69 14.39
N VAL A 290 14.08 5.56 13.84
CA VAL A 290 13.42 5.50 12.53
C VAL A 290 12.08 4.79 12.62
N ALA A 291 11.06 5.40 12.03
CA ALA A 291 9.80 4.73 11.72
C ALA A 291 9.37 5.02 10.29
N SER A 292 8.93 4.00 9.58
CA SER A 292 8.58 4.09 8.15
C SER A 292 7.39 3.22 7.82
N VAL A 293 6.56 3.69 6.90
CA VAL A 293 5.54 2.87 6.24
C VAL A 293 6.13 2.30 4.95
N GLY A 294 5.92 1.00 4.70
CA GLY A 294 6.24 0.41 3.40
C GLY A 294 7.69 -0.03 3.22
N ALA A 295 8.32 -0.60 4.25
CA ALA A 295 9.57 -1.34 4.06
C ALA A 295 9.32 -2.63 3.27
N LEU A 296 9.95 -2.79 2.12
CA LEU A 296 9.73 -3.91 1.21
C LEU A 296 11.05 -4.58 0.75
N GLY A 297 10.94 -5.85 0.40
CA GLY A 297 12.00 -6.58 -0.30
C GLY A 297 13.31 -6.72 0.49
N GLN A 298 14.41 -6.41 -0.16
CA GLN A 298 15.77 -6.57 0.39
C GLN A 298 16.00 -5.72 1.65
N THR A 299 15.41 -4.52 1.72
CA THR A 299 15.57 -3.62 2.87
C THR A 299 14.91 -4.23 4.12
N LEU A 300 13.71 -4.80 3.99
CA LEU A 300 13.05 -5.49 5.08
C LEU A 300 13.86 -6.70 5.54
N THR A 301 14.39 -7.49 4.60
CA THR A 301 15.26 -8.64 4.91
C THR A 301 16.53 -8.19 5.62
N THR A 302 17.13 -7.08 5.20
CA THR A 302 18.30 -6.50 5.84
C THR A 302 17.97 -6.04 7.25
N ALA A 303 16.87 -5.31 7.44
CA ALA A 303 16.39 -4.86 8.74
C ALA A 303 16.19 -6.02 9.74
N PHE A 304 15.65 -7.14 9.29
CA PHE A 304 15.50 -8.34 10.15
C PHE A 304 16.80 -9.10 10.44
N ASN A 305 17.79 -9.01 9.56
CA ASN A 305 19.02 -9.79 9.66
C ASN A 305 20.20 -9.02 10.26
N THR A 306 20.11 -7.71 10.35
CA THR A 306 21.11 -6.84 10.97
C THR A 306 20.47 -6.17 12.19
N LYS A 307 21.26 -5.96 13.24
CA LYS A 307 20.88 -4.98 14.25
C LYS A 307 20.93 -3.63 13.56
N ASP A 308 19.80 -3.20 13.11
CA ASP A 308 19.67 -1.98 12.35
C ASP A 308 19.33 -0.79 13.26
N PRO A 309 19.15 0.40 12.66
CA PRO A 309 18.72 1.60 13.37
C PRO A 309 17.39 1.47 14.11
N PHE A 310 16.59 0.42 13.89
CA PHE A 310 15.38 0.15 14.65
C PHE A 310 15.66 -0.46 16.04
N GLY A 311 16.94 -0.79 16.35
CA GLY A 311 17.33 -1.34 17.65
C GLY A 311 16.75 -2.72 17.95
N ASN A 312 16.14 -3.36 16.96
CA ASN A 312 15.59 -4.70 17.08
C ASN A 312 16.57 -5.75 16.55
N PRO A 313 16.67 -6.91 17.25
CA PRO A 313 17.44 -8.03 16.73
C PRO A 313 16.79 -8.63 15.49
#